data_881b8e526b1dcdc97fe5397353265704
#
_entry.id   881b8e526b1dcdc97fe5397353265704
#
_cell.length_a   1.000
_cell.length_b   1.000
_cell.length_c   1.000
_cell.angle_alpha   90.00
_cell.angle_beta   90.00
_cell.angle_gamma   90.00
#
_symmetry.space_group_name_H-M   'P 1'
#
loop_
_entity.id
_entity.type
_entity.pdbx_description
1 polymer ?
#
loop_
_entity_poly.entity_id
_entity_poly.type
_entity_poly.pdbx_seq_one_letter_code
_entity_poly.pdbx_strand_id
1 'polypeptide(L)'
;MTTFIKISSLVFAFLVSICLPLAAGTPEQEKAFVDKYKTAFEGKDTAALESLLYTQGSDPAAVEFYKMMQSGEAGEKISKIELVNLTPEDVKKATTPMDGPTGKVCLNLKPTKKLIIKVEKKDGSGSSSSTSENFVAEKDGKFVIPVPGPCK
;
A
#
# COMPACT_ATOMS: atom_id res chain seq x y z
N MET A 1 -65.56 -25.09 -30.67
CA MET A 1 -64.67 -23.95 -30.83
C MET A 1 -63.96 -23.74 -29.50
N THR A 2 -62.72 -24.16 -29.39
CA THR A 2 -61.97 -24.19 -28.16
C THR A 2 -60.79 -23.21 -28.26
N THR A 3 -60.91 -22.06 -27.59
CA THR A 3 -59.92 -21.01 -27.61
C THR A 3 -58.82 -21.31 -26.60
N PHE A 4 -57.60 -21.58 -27.05
CA PHE A 4 -56.40 -21.73 -26.20
C PHE A 4 -55.83 -20.38 -25.83
N ILE A 5 -55.86 -20.06 -24.54
CA ILE A 5 -55.17 -18.89 -23.96
C ILE A 5 -53.76 -19.31 -23.61
N LYS A 6 -52.78 -18.78 -24.36
CA LYS A 6 -51.34 -18.90 -24.03
C LYS A 6 -50.99 -17.90 -22.93
N ILE A 7 -50.72 -18.42 -21.74
CA ILE A 7 -50.15 -17.64 -20.65
C ILE A 7 -48.63 -17.58 -20.84
N SER A 8 -48.15 -16.42 -21.26
CA SER A 8 -46.71 -16.14 -21.35
C SER A 8 -46.17 -15.77 -19.99
N SER A 9 -45.43 -16.66 -19.35
CA SER A 9 -44.79 -16.43 -18.05
C SER A 9 -43.54 -15.58 -18.23
N LEU A 10 -43.63 -14.31 -17.90
CA LEU A 10 -42.52 -13.36 -17.90
C LEU A 10 -41.72 -13.54 -16.62
N VAL A 11 -40.64 -14.31 -16.65
CA VAL A 11 -39.72 -14.45 -15.54
C VAL A 11 -38.85 -13.18 -15.48
N PHE A 12 -39.18 -12.31 -14.55
CA PHE A 12 -38.39 -11.12 -14.23
C PHE A 12 -37.22 -11.55 -13.32
N ALA A 13 -36.05 -11.78 -13.92
CA ALA A 13 -34.84 -12.03 -13.15
C ALA A 13 -34.39 -10.75 -12.44
N PHE A 14 -34.63 -10.67 -11.15
CA PHE A 14 -34.14 -9.62 -10.27
C PHE A 14 -32.63 -9.85 -10.08
N LEU A 15 -31.80 -9.12 -10.83
CA LEU A 15 -30.36 -9.01 -10.56
C LEU A 15 -30.19 -8.16 -9.27
N VAL A 16 -30.10 -8.86 -8.13
CA VAL A 16 -29.68 -8.25 -6.89
C VAL A 16 -28.19 -7.95 -7.01
N SER A 17 -27.86 -6.71 -7.35
CA SER A 17 -26.49 -6.20 -7.30
C SER A 17 -26.09 -6.11 -5.83
N ILE A 18 -25.41 -7.15 -5.32
CA ILE A 18 -24.82 -7.14 -3.99
C ILE A 18 -23.64 -6.17 -4.04
N CYS A 19 -23.86 -4.91 -3.68
CA CYS A 19 -22.79 -4.01 -3.28
C CYS A 19 -22.18 -4.56 -1.99
N LEU A 20 -21.17 -5.43 -2.13
CA LEU A 20 -20.30 -5.75 -1.00
C LEU A 20 -19.57 -4.47 -0.62
N PRO A 21 -19.62 -4.05 0.67
CA PRO A 21 -18.73 -3.00 1.12
C PRO A 21 -17.29 -3.45 0.80
N LEU A 22 -16.50 -2.60 0.16
CA LEU A 22 -15.05 -2.82 0.05
C LEU A 22 -14.51 -2.86 1.48
N ALA A 23 -14.47 -4.06 2.03
CA ALA A 23 -13.85 -4.30 3.32
C ALA A 23 -12.35 -4.07 3.20
N ALA A 24 -11.75 -3.59 4.29
CA ALA A 24 -10.31 -3.50 4.48
C ALA A 24 -9.58 -4.67 3.80
N GLY A 25 -8.48 -4.37 3.13
CA GLY A 25 -7.77 -5.24 2.19
C GLY A 25 -7.80 -6.73 2.52
N THR A 26 -8.10 -7.52 1.52
CA THR A 26 -8.15 -8.97 1.69
C THR A 26 -6.74 -9.55 1.86
N PRO A 27 -6.59 -10.74 2.45
CA PRO A 27 -5.29 -11.42 2.55
C PRO A 27 -4.60 -11.59 1.18
N GLU A 28 -5.37 -11.77 0.11
CA GLU A 28 -4.84 -11.85 -1.25
C GLU A 28 -4.29 -10.51 -1.73
N GLN A 29 -4.94 -9.40 -1.40
CA GLN A 29 -4.47 -8.05 -1.71
C GLN A 29 -3.22 -7.70 -0.90
N GLU A 30 -3.17 -8.08 0.38
CA GLU A 30 -1.98 -7.93 1.23
C GLU A 30 -0.79 -8.70 0.64
N LYS A 31 -1.01 -9.96 0.28
CA LYS A 31 0.02 -10.80 -0.35
C LYS A 31 0.49 -10.21 -1.67
N ALA A 32 -0.41 -9.79 -2.54
CA ALA A 32 -0.08 -9.20 -3.83
C ALA A 32 0.76 -7.92 -3.69
N PHE A 33 0.46 -7.08 -2.69
CA PHE A 33 1.25 -5.88 -2.39
C PHE A 33 2.67 -6.24 -1.93
N VAL A 34 2.79 -7.19 -0.98
CA VAL A 34 4.08 -7.67 -0.46
C VAL A 34 4.92 -8.29 -1.56
N ASP A 35 4.33 -9.17 -2.38
CA ASP A 35 5.02 -9.82 -3.49
C ASP A 35 5.50 -8.80 -4.54
N LYS A 36 4.64 -7.82 -4.88
CA LYS A 36 5.00 -6.74 -5.80
C LYS A 36 6.15 -5.91 -5.27
N TYR A 37 6.09 -5.50 -4.00
CA TYR A 37 7.17 -4.75 -3.36
C TYR A 37 8.48 -5.53 -3.39
N LYS A 38 8.45 -6.78 -2.93
CA LYS A 38 9.64 -7.64 -2.89
C LYS A 38 10.26 -7.83 -4.27
N THR A 39 9.45 -8.15 -5.27
CA THR A 39 9.93 -8.36 -6.65
C THR A 39 10.57 -7.09 -7.21
N ALA A 40 9.92 -5.94 -7.03
CA ALA A 40 10.45 -4.67 -7.50
C ALA A 40 11.76 -4.28 -6.78
N PHE A 41 11.82 -4.49 -5.46
CA PHE A 41 12.98 -4.16 -4.66
C PHE A 41 14.19 -5.04 -5.01
N GLU A 42 14.03 -6.37 -4.99
CA GLU A 42 15.12 -7.31 -5.34
C GLU A 42 15.54 -7.21 -6.81
N GLY A 43 14.59 -6.89 -7.71
CA GLY A 43 14.85 -6.65 -9.14
C GLY A 43 15.41 -5.27 -9.46
N LYS A 44 15.58 -4.38 -8.48
CA LYS A 44 15.98 -2.98 -8.66
C LYS A 44 15.08 -2.21 -9.63
N ASP A 45 13.81 -2.56 -9.67
CA ASP A 45 12.80 -1.87 -10.48
C ASP A 45 12.27 -0.65 -9.73
N THR A 46 12.99 0.46 -9.85
CA THR A 46 12.65 1.72 -9.18
C THR A 46 11.30 2.28 -9.64
N ALA A 47 10.93 2.10 -10.90
CA ALA A 47 9.64 2.55 -11.43
C ALA A 47 8.48 1.78 -10.79
N ALA A 48 8.63 0.47 -10.61
CA ALA A 48 7.63 -0.34 -9.91
C ALA A 48 7.54 0.04 -8.42
N LEU A 49 8.65 0.33 -7.75
CA LEU A 49 8.66 0.82 -6.36
C LEU A 49 7.97 2.19 -6.24
N GLU A 50 8.29 3.14 -7.11
CA GLU A 50 7.65 4.45 -7.16
C GLU A 50 6.14 4.36 -7.39
N SER A 51 5.69 3.37 -8.19
CA SER A 51 4.26 3.12 -8.42
C SER A 51 3.47 2.71 -7.19
N LEU A 52 4.14 2.33 -6.10
CA LEU A 52 3.53 2.00 -4.81
C LEU A 52 3.36 3.23 -3.92
N LEU A 53 3.98 4.36 -4.25
CA LEU A 53 3.83 5.61 -3.51
C LEU A 53 2.50 6.29 -3.87
N TYR A 54 1.78 6.76 -2.87
CA TYR A 54 0.64 7.66 -3.06
C TYR A 54 1.12 9.10 -2.90
N THR A 55 1.21 9.81 -4.02
CA THR A 55 1.82 11.14 -4.09
C THR A 55 0.82 12.28 -4.25
N GLN A 56 -0.48 11.98 -4.34
CA GLN A 56 -1.49 13.02 -4.49
C GLN A 56 -1.56 13.90 -3.25
N GLY A 57 -1.29 15.19 -3.42
CA GLY A 57 -1.26 16.16 -2.33
C GLY A 57 -0.03 16.07 -1.42
N SER A 58 1.02 15.35 -1.86
CA SER A 58 2.30 15.27 -1.15
C SER A 58 3.16 16.51 -1.38
N ASP A 59 4.08 16.74 -0.44
CA ASP A 59 5.17 17.69 -0.63
C ASP A 59 6.18 17.12 -1.65
N PRO A 60 6.58 17.87 -2.68
CA PRO A 60 7.52 17.39 -3.70
C PRO A 60 8.86 16.92 -3.12
N ALA A 61 9.39 17.59 -2.10
CA ALA A 61 10.65 17.18 -1.47
C ALA A 61 10.46 15.86 -0.68
N ALA A 62 9.29 15.64 -0.06
CA ALA A 62 8.97 14.37 0.56
C ALA A 62 8.86 13.25 -0.47
N VAL A 63 8.29 13.50 -1.65
CA VAL A 63 8.23 12.50 -2.74
C VAL A 63 9.62 12.07 -3.16
N GLU A 64 10.52 13.01 -3.44
CA GLU A 64 11.90 12.70 -3.84
C GLU A 64 12.66 11.96 -2.73
N PHE A 65 12.45 12.34 -1.47
CA PHE A 65 13.04 11.65 -0.33
C PHE A 65 12.58 10.19 -0.24
N TYR A 66 11.27 9.93 -0.40
CA TYR A 66 10.74 8.56 -0.39
C TYR A 66 11.27 7.71 -1.54
N LYS A 67 11.35 8.27 -2.75
CA LYS A 67 11.97 7.61 -3.91
C LYS A 67 13.44 7.24 -3.63
N MET A 68 14.20 8.17 -3.10
CA MET A 68 15.60 7.95 -2.74
C MET A 68 15.75 6.85 -1.68
N MET A 69 14.92 6.87 -0.64
CA MET A 69 14.95 5.84 0.40
C MET A 69 14.60 4.45 -0.15
N GLN A 70 13.59 4.35 -1.00
CA GLN A 70 13.21 3.06 -1.61
C GLN A 70 14.27 2.53 -2.56
N SER A 71 14.93 3.41 -3.31
CA SER A 71 15.97 3.02 -4.29
C SER A 71 17.33 2.74 -3.67
N GLY A 72 17.62 3.29 -2.49
CA GLY A 72 18.93 3.26 -1.86
C GLY A 72 19.43 1.84 -1.52
N GLU A 73 18.55 0.93 -1.21
CA GLU A 73 18.85 -0.48 -0.93
C GLU A 73 18.29 -1.44 -1.98
N ALA A 74 17.64 -0.92 -3.03
CA ALA A 74 17.07 -1.74 -4.08
C ALA A 74 18.15 -2.55 -4.82
N GLY A 75 17.86 -3.83 -5.06
CA GLY A 75 18.78 -4.82 -5.60
C GLY A 75 19.38 -5.73 -4.53
N GLU A 76 19.26 -5.37 -3.26
CA GLU A 76 19.63 -6.25 -2.15
C GLU A 76 18.55 -7.30 -1.89
N LYS A 77 18.95 -8.40 -1.23
CA LYS A 77 18.02 -9.48 -0.93
C LYS A 77 17.24 -9.21 0.36
N ILE A 78 15.93 -9.28 0.26
CA ILE A 78 15.03 -9.20 1.43
C ILE A 78 15.05 -10.54 2.17
N SER A 79 15.53 -10.54 3.41
CA SER A 79 15.50 -11.72 4.28
C SER A 79 14.14 -11.91 4.97
N LYS A 80 13.43 -10.81 5.24
CA LYS A 80 12.10 -10.83 5.83
C LYS A 80 11.29 -9.64 5.34
N ILE A 81 10.02 -9.86 5.01
CA ILE A 81 9.05 -8.82 4.68
C ILE A 81 7.69 -9.19 5.24
N GLU A 82 7.07 -8.28 5.96
CA GLU A 82 5.78 -8.51 6.61
C GLU A 82 4.91 -7.25 6.53
N LEU A 83 3.62 -7.45 6.26
CA LEU A 83 2.60 -6.42 6.39
C LEU A 83 1.82 -6.68 7.68
N VAL A 84 1.96 -5.80 8.66
CA VAL A 84 1.41 -5.98 10.01
C VAL A 84 0.37 -4.92 10.36
N ASN A 85 -0.49 -5.22 11.32
CA ASN A 85 -1.42 -4.24 11.87
C ASN A 85 -0.67 -3.16 12.63
N LEU A 86 -1.22 -1.95 12.67
CA LEU A 86 -0.67 -0.85 13.45
C LEU A 86 -0.87 -1.08 14.95
N THR A 87 0.17 -0.79 15.72
CA THR A 87 0.07 -0.65 17.17
C THR A 87 -0.51 0.73 17.54
N PRO A 88 -0.98 0.95 18.78
CA PRO A 88 -1.40 2.27 19.24
C PRO A 88 -0.30 3.33 19.09
N GLU A 89 0.97 2.94 19.27
CA GLU A 89 2.12 3.83 19.08
C GLU A 89 2.31 4.20 17.59
N ASP A 90 2.15 3.23 16.68
CA ASP A 90 2.19 3.47 15.24
C ASP A 90 1.09 4.45 14.80
N VAL A 91 -0.12 4.28 15.33
CA VAL A 91 -1.23 5.21 15.06
C VAL A 91 -0.89 6.61 15.53
N LYS A 92 -0.31 6.75 16.72
CA LYS A 92 0.14 8.04 17.25
C LYS A 92 1.21 8.67 16.35
N LYS A 93 2.23 7.92 15.95
CA LYS A 93 3.29 8.38 15.02
C LYS A 93 2.69 8.84 13.69
N ALA A 94 1.78 8.04 13.11
CA ALA A 94 1.15 8.33 11.83
C ALA A 94 0.26 9.59 11.82
N THR A 95 -0.28 9.98 12.97
CA THR A 95 -1.15 11.16 13.12
C THR A 95 -0.42 12.39 13.64
N THR A 96 0.82 12.25 14.07
CA THR A 96 1.62 13.37 14.57
C THR A 96 2.23 14.13 13.39
N PRO A 97 2.03 15.47 13.30
CA PRO A 97 2.70 16.28 12.30
C PRO A 97 4.23 16.18 12.42
N MET A 98 4.90 16.02 11.29
CA MET A 98 6.35 15.95 11.19
C MET A 98 6.91 17.28 10.69
N ASP A 99 8.17 17.58 11.01
CA ASP A 99 8.87 18.71 10.43
C ASP A 99 9.34 18.34 9.02
N GLY A 100 8.85 19.06 8.02
CA GLY A 100 9.25 18.95 6.63
C GLY A 100 10.04 20.18 6.17
N PRO A 101 10.64 20.12 4.97
CA PRO A 101 11.45 21.25 4.43
C PRO A 101 10.65 22.55 4.28
N THR A 102 9.36 22.44 4.05
CA THR A 102 8.46 23.58 3.80
C THR A 102 7.52 23.89 4.97
N GLY A 103 7.72 23.24 6.12
CA GLY A 103 6.87 23.38 7.30
C GLY A 103 6.35 22.04 7.83
N LYS A 104 5.27 22.08 8.62
CA LYS A 104 4.66 20.84 9.13
C LYS A 104 3.99 20.04 8.02
N VAL A 105 4.31 18.76 7.96
CA VAL A 105 3.74 17.79 7.03
C VAL A 105 3.02 16.66 7.77
N CYS A 106 1.99 16.15 7.16
CA CYS A 106 1.17 15.03 7.63
C CYS A 106 1.06 13.97 6.55
N LEU A 107 0.86 12.70 6.91
CA LEU A 107 0.57 11.69 5.91
C LEU A 107 -0.70 12.07 5.11
N ASN A 108 -0.62 11.96 3.80
CA ASN A 108 -1.71 12.32 2.87
C ASN A 108 -2.86 11.30 2.85
N LEU A 109 -2.63 10.09 3.39
CA LEU A 109 -3.64 9.07 3.66
C LEU A 109 -3.46 8.53 5.07
N LYS A 110 -4.57 8.14 5.70
CA LYS A 110 -4.55 7.45 6.99
C LYS A 110 -4.06 6.02 6.78
N PRO A 111 -2.93 5.61 7.39
CA PRO A 111 -2.46 4.24 7.25
C PRO A 111 -3.33 3.26 8.03
N THR A 112 -3.36 2.04 7.53
CA THR A 112 -4.08 0.89 8.12
C THR A 112 -3.13 -0.24 8.50
N LYS A 113 -1.96 -0.27 7.89
CA LYS A 113 -0.93 -1.29 8.07
C LYS A 113 0.46 -0.67 8.13
N LYS A 114 1.44 -1.50 8.49
CA LYS A 114 2.87 -1.17 8.46
C LYS A 114 3.62 -2.29 7.74
N LEU A 115 4.43 -1.93 6.76
CA LEU A 115 5.34 -2.83 6.06
C LEU A 115 6.67 -2.82 6.78
N ILE A 116 7.12 -3.98 7.24
CA ILE A 116 8.42 -4.19 7.87
C ILE A 116 9.29 -4.97 6.91
N ILE A 117 10.48 -4.45 6.60
CA ILE A 117 11.41 -5.02 5.63
C ILE A 117 12.75 -5.19 6.31
N LYS A 118 13.29 -6.41 6.27
CA LYS A 118 14.65 -6.71 6.71
C LYS A 118 15.50 -7.11 5.51
N VAL A 119 16.59 -6.40 5.32
CA VAL A 119 17.56 -6.63 4.26
C VAL A 119 18.85 -7.15 4.87
N GLU A 120 19.45 -8.16 4.27
CA GLU A 120 20.77 -8.68 4.66
C GLU A 120 21.76 -8.41 3.54
N LYS A 121 22.82 -7.69 3.88
CA LYS A 121 23.97 -7.45 3.01
C LYS A 121 25.12 -8.35 3.45
N LYS A 122 25.69 -9.06 2.49
CA LYS A 122 26.92 -9.85 2.69
C LYS A 122 28.01 -9.20 1.85
N ASP A 123 28.99 -8.65 2.51
CA ASP A 123 30.22 -8.22 1.86
C ASP A 123 31.41 -9.11 2.29
N GLY A 124 32.55 -8.97 1.65
CA GLY A 124 33.75 -9.78 1.94
C GLY A 124 34.30 -9.63 3.36
N SER A 125 33.79 -8.69 4.15
CA SER A 125 34.19 -8.39 5.54
C SER A 125 33.19 -8.84 6.60
N GLY A 126 31.97 -9.25 6.20
CA GLY A 126 30.95 -9.70 7.15
C GLY A 126 29.52 -9.68 6.60
N SER A 127 28.57 -9.78 7.52
CA SER A 127 27.14 -9.59 7.21
C SER A 127 26.58 -8.44 8.04
N SER A 128 25.85 -7.55 7.41
CA SER A 128 25.07 -6.50 8.05
C SER A 128 23.60 -6.68 7.75
N SER A 129 22.73 -6.20 8.65
CA SER A 129 21.29 -6.19 8.39
C SER A 129 20.72 -4.82 8.69
N SER A 130 19.83 -4.36 7.83
CA SER A 130 19.00 -3.17 8.04
C SER A 130 17.54 -3.57 8.19
N THR A 131 16.79 -2.79 8.98
CA THR A 131 15.34 -2.94 9.09
C THR A 131 14.71 -1.59 8.80
N SER A 132 13.79 -1.55 7.85
CA SER A 132 13.00 -0.38 7.53
C SER A 132 11.51 -0.64 7.76
N GLU A 133 10.80 0.42 8.11
CA GLU A 133 9.36 0.40 8.33
C GLU A 133 8.68 1.48 7.50
N ASN A 134 7.63 1.12 6.80
CA ASN A 134 6.82 2.05 6.02
C ASN A 134 5.36 1.92 6.42
N PHE A 135 4.69 3.04 6.64
CA PHE A 135 3.24 3.04 6.75
C PHE A 135 2.60 2.69 5.42
N VAL A 136 1.51 1.94 5.47
CA VAL A 136 0.75 1.50 4.31
C VAL A 136 -0.71 1.85 4.52
N ALA A 137 -1.33 2.43 3.51
CA ALA A 137 -2.74 2.79 3.49
C ALA A 137 -3.47 2.03 2.38
N GLU A 138 -4.77 1.94 2.51
CA GLU A 138 -5.64 1.42 1.46
C GLU A 138 -6.27 2.59 0.69
N LYS A 139 -6.18 2.55 -0.63
CA LYS A 139 -6.80 3.51 -1.53
C LYS A 139 -7.37 2.80 -2.74
N ASP A 140 -8.67 2.96 -2.96
CA ASP A 140 -9.40 2.38 -4.11
C ASP A 140 -9.16 0.86 -4.26
N GLY A 141 -9.19 0.12 -3.12
CA GLY A 141 -8.99 -1.33 -3.06
C GLY A 141 -7.55 -1.78 -3.32
N LYS A 142 -6.56 -0.89 -3.20
CA LYS A 142 -5.14 -1.19 -3.35
C LYS A 142 -4.36 -0.68 -2.15
N PHE A 143 -3.30 -1.41 -1.79
CA PHE A 143 -2.34 -0.92 -0.81
C PHE A 143 -1.33 0.00 -1.46
N VAL A 144 -1.04 1.12 -0.79
CA VAL A 144 -0.09 2.15 -1.21
C VAL A 144 0.69 2.68 -0.01
N ILE A 145 1.85 3.25 -0.25
CA ILE A 145 2.68 3.91 0.76
C ILE A 145 2.33 5.41 0.74
N PRO A 146 1.69 5.96 1.79
CA PRO A 146 1.36 7.36 1.86
C PRO A 146 2.62 8.22 2.00
N VAL A 147 2.72 9.25 1.19
CA VAL A 147 3.83 10.21 1.24
C VAL A 147 3.33 11.49 1.91
N PRO A 148 4.10 12.08 2.85
CA PRO A 148 3.67 13.30 3.54
C PRO A 148 3.42 14.49 2.61
N GLY A 149 2.45 15.30 2.99
CA GLY A 149 2.13 16.58 2.36
C GLY A 149 1.75 17.63 3.40
N PRO A 150 1.41 18.87 3.01
CA PRO A 150 0.97 19.89 3.94
C PRO A 150 -0.18 19.40 4.82
N CYS A 151 -0.08 19.63 6.14
CA CYS A 151 -1.19 19.34 7.05
C CYS A 151 -2.41 20.20 6.69
N LYS A 152 -3.58 19.57 6.64
CA LYS A 152 -4.87 20.24 6.37
C LYS A 152 -5.52 20.70 7.66
#